data_97de4d56b5453c61dc192ade3c723ab1
#
_entry.id   97de4d56b5453c61dc192ade3c723ab1
#
_cell.length_a   1.000
_cell.length_b   1.000
_cell.length_c   1.000
_cell.angle_alpha   90.00
_cell.angle_beta   90.00
_cell.angle_gamma   90.00
#
_symmetry.space_group_name_H-M   'P 1'
#
loop_
_entity.id
_entity.type
_entity.pdbx_description
1 polymer ?
#
loop_
_entity_poly.entity_id
_entity_poly.type
_entity_poly.pdbx_seq_one_letter_code
_entity_poly.pdbx_strand_id
1 'polypeptide(L)'
;DLIGVDSSMDMLQIARERGSEKADSCLYLLQDMREFELYGTVRSVISVCDSINYVTEEEDLLHVFSLVNNYLDPGGIFLFDFNTEHKYRDVVGESVIAEDRDDVSFIWYNEYDEEEHLNYIDLSVFVQEKDDLFRKFQEQHVQKGYTLERICQLLKGAGLLFLKAYDGYTMEPAREDSERIVVAAREQGK
;
A
#
# COMPACT_ATOMS: atom_id res chain seq x y z
N ASP A 1 22.34 -0.85 2.44
CA ASP A 1 21.68 0.42 2.79
C ASP A 1 20.18 0.27 2.56
N LEU A 2 19.39 0.75 3.51
CA LEU A 2 17.93 0.75 3.44
C LEU A 2 17.41 2.18 3.39
N ILE A 3 16.38 2.42 2.59
CA ILE A 3 15.66 3.70 2.52
C ILE A 3 14.18 3.40 2.76
N GLY A 4 13.59 4.09 3.75
CA GLY A 4 12.15 4.07 4.01
C GLY A 4 11.54 5.39 3.58
N VAL A 5 10.48 5.32 2.77
CA VAL A 5 9.72 6.49 2.30
C VAL A 5 8.30 6.37 2.84
N ASP A 6 7.81 7.41 3.47
CA ASP A 6 6.43 7.51 3.95
C ASP A 6 5.99 8.97 3.97
N SER A 7 4.71 9.22 3.73
CA SER A 7 4.12 10.57 3.81
C SER A 7 3.72 10.98 5.23
N SER A 8 3.71 10.05 6.19
CA SER A 8 3.38 10.28 7.59
C SER A 8 4.64 10.50 8.44
N MET A 9 4.77 11.70 9.01
CA MET A 9 5.83 12.03 9.96
C MET A 9 5.78 11.12 11.20
N ASP A 10 4.58 10.84 11.70
CA ASP A 10 4.39 10.04 12.91
C ASP A 10 4.81 8.58 12.67
N MET A 11 4.49 8.02 11.51
CA MET A 11 4.93 6.67 11.12
C MET A 11 6.45 6.60 10.99
N LEU A 12 7.09 7.61 10.39
CA LEU A 12 8.55 7.67 10.30
C LEU A 12 9.22 7.83 11.66
N GLN A 13 8.59 8.56 12.59
CA GLN A 13 9.11 8.67 13.96
C GLN A 13 9.08 7.31 14.66
N ILE A 14 7.95 6.59 14.60
CA ILE A 14 7.82 5.24 15.17
C ILE A 14 8.84 4.28 14.52
N ALA A 15 9.01 4.38 13.20
CA ALA A 15 9.98 3.55 12.49
C ALA A 15 11.42 3.80 12.96
N ARG A 16 11.80 5.06 13.17
CA ARG A 16 13.12 5.44 13.72
C ARG A 16 13.33 4.91 15.13
N GLU A 17 12.32 5.04 16.00
CA GLU A 17 12.40 4.54 17.38
C GLU A 17 12.62 3.02 17.41
N ARG A 18 11.85 2.27 16.60
CA ARG A 18 12.00 0.81 16.48
C ARG A 18 13.32 0.40 15.80
N GLY A 19 13.78 1.16 14.80
CA GLY A 19 15.03 0.92 14.10
C GLY A 19 16.26 1.14 14.99
N SER A 20 16.23 2.12 15.89
CA SER A 20 17.33 2.42 16.81
C SER A 20 17.64 1.27 17.77
N GLU A 21 16.65 0.46 18.13
CA GLU A 21 16.82 -0.72 18.97
C GLU A 21 17.58 -1.87 18.26
N LYS A 22 17.58 -1.88 16.92
CA LYS A 22 18.19 -2.93 16.09
C LYS A 22 19.53 -2.54 15.47
N ALA A 23 20.05 -1.35 15.75
CA ALA A 23 21.27 -0.78 15.16
C ALA A 23 21.24 -0.73 13.61
N ASP A 24 20.06 -0.73 13.00
CA ASP A 24 19.91 -0.67 11.55
C ASP A 24 20.02 0.78 11.05
N SER A 25 20.89 1.01 10.09
CA SER A 25 21.05 2.33 9.43
C SER A 25 20.05 2.46 8.29
N CYS A 26 18.77 2.69 8.60
CA CYS A 26 17.78 3.04 7.61
C CYS A 26 17.68 4.56 7.46
N LEU A 27 17.79 5.06 6.22
CA LEU A 27 17.48 6.44 5.90
C LEU A 27 15.97 6.60 5.71
N TYR A 28 15.33 7.41 6.56
CA TYR A 28 13.91 7.68 6.46
C TYR A 28 13.66 9.04 5.79
N LEU A 29 12.83 9.05 4.75
CA LEU A 29 12.47 10.21 3.96
C LEU A 29 10.97 10.48 4.07
N LEU A 30 10.61 11.71 4.46
CA LEU A 30 9.22 12.18 4.47
C LEU A 30 8.87 12.65 3.07
N GLN A 31 8.26 11.79 2.27
CA GLN A 31 7.91 12.05 0.88
C GLN A 31 6.64 11.28 0.49
N ASP A 32 5.91 11.82 -0.48
CA ASP A 32 4.80 11.13 -1.13
C ASP A 32 5.34 10.17 -2.21
N MET A 33 4.74 8.98 -2.33
CA MET A 33 5.17 8.01 -3.35
C MET A 33 4.95 8.52 -4.78
N ARG A 34 4.10 9.52 -4.98
CA ARG A 34 3.85 10.13 -6.28
C ARG A 34 4.94 11.10 -6.74
N GLU A 35 5.84 11.51 -5.84
CA GLU A 35 6.87 12.51 -6.14
C GLU A 35 8.20 12.26 -5.41
N PHE A 36 8.45 11.00 -4.98
CA PHE A 36 9.68 10.72 -4.25
C PHE A 36 10.94 10.88 -5.10
N GLU A 37 11.99 11.34 -4.43
CA GLU A 37 13.31 11.51 -5.03
C GLU A 37 14.38 10.76 -4.21
N LEU A 38 15.26 10.04 -4.91
CA LEU A 38 16.42 9.38 -4.32
C LEU A 38 17.72 9.94 -4.92
N TYR A 39 18.78 9.91 -4.15
CA TYR A 39 20.12 10.36 -4.61
C TYR A 39 20.80 9.41 -5.60
N GLY A 40 20.26 8.23 -5.81
CA GLY A 40 20.79 7.21 -6.70
C GLY A 40 19.80 6.09 -6.92
N THR A 41 20.25 5.04 -7.58
CA THR A 41 19.44 3.86 -7.84
C THR A 41 19.52 2.84 -6.71
N VAL A 42 18.51 1.97 -6.64
CA VAL A 42 18.39 0.91 -5.65
C VAL A 42 18.16 -0.44 -6.35
N ARG A 43 18.62 -1.51 -5.74
CA ARG A 43 18.46 -2.86 -6.29
C ARG A 43 17.02 -3.35 -6.28
N SER A 44 16.26 -2.93 -5.27
CA SER A 44 14.87 -3.37 -5.12
C SER A 44 14.04 -2.27 -4.47
N VAL A 45 12.78 -2.17 -4.90
CA VAL A 45 11.75 -1.36 -4.27
C VAL A 45 10.67 -2.31 -3.75
N ILE A 46 10.19 -2.08 -2.53
CA ILE A 46 9.11 -2.85 -1.91
C ILE A 46 8.04 -1.87 -1.44
N SER A 47 6.80 -2.09 -1.89
CA SER A 47 5.62 -1.34 -1.43
C SER A 47 4.57 -2.35 -0.95
N VAL A 48 4.26 -2.36 0.33
CA VAL A 48 3.38 -3.35 0.96
C VAL A 48 2.28 -2.69 1.78
N CYS A 49 1.35 -3.48 2.28
CA CYS A 49 0.19 -3.03 3.06
C CYS A 49 -0.73 -2.11 2.26
N ASP A 50 -1.08 -2.55 1.03
CA ASP A 50 -2.03 -1.86 0.14
C ASP A 50 -1.76 -0.36 -0.09
N SER A 51 -0.52 0.08 0.09
CA SER A 51 -0.14 1.48 -0.15
C SER A 51 -0.49 1.95 -1.57
N ILE A 52 -0.42 1.06 -2.54
CA ILE A 52 -0.77 1.32 -3.96
C ILE A 52 -2.25 1.71 -4.12
N ASN A 53 -3.15 1.15 -3.29
CA ASN A 53 -4.58 1.46 -3.39
C ASN A 53 -4.94 2.89 -2.99
N TYR A 54 -4.06 3.59 -2.27
CA TYR A 54 -4.23 5.01 -1.94
C TYR A 54 -3.94 5.94 -3.13
N VAL A 55 -3.35 5.44 -4.20
CA VAL A 55 -3.19 6.17 -5.46
C VAL A 55 -4.43 5.91 -6.31
N THR A 56 -5.43 6.78 -6.17
CA THR A 56 -6.76 6.58 -6.80
C THR A 56 -6.80 6.97 -8.27
N GLU A 57 -5.90 7.85 -8.72
CA GLU A 57 -5.82 8.26 -10.12
C GLU A 57 -4.81 7.38 -10.87
N GLU A 58 -5.24 6.83 -12.01
CA GLU A 58 -4.38 5.94 -12.80
C GLU A 58 -3.16 6.64 -13.41
N GLU A 59 -3.28 7.92 -13.73
CA GLU A 59 -2.17 8.75 -14.21
C GLU A 59 -1.09 8.88 -13.11
N ASP A 60 -1.52 9.09 -11.87
CA ASP A 60 -0.62 9.13 -10.72
C ASP A 60 0.04 7.78 -10.47
N LEU A 61 -0.71 6.67 -10.58
CA LEU A 61 -0.15 5.33 -10.41
C LEU A 61 0.86 5.00 -11.52
N LEU A 62 0.58 5.39 -12.76
CA LEU A 62 1.54 5.27 -13.86
C LEU A 62 2.81 6.09 -13.57
N HIS A 63 2.65 7.28 -12.97
CA HIS A 63 3.78 8.12 -12.58
C HIS A 63 4.59 7.47 -11.45
N VAL A 64 3.94 6.93 -10.42
CA VAL A 64 4.61 6.15 -9.34
C VAL A 64 5.44 5.01 -9.94
N PHE A 65 4.87 4.21 -10.84
CA PHE A 65 5.59 3.10 -11.47
C PHE A 65 6.75 3.59 -12.34
N SER A 66 6.61 4.75 -12.97
CA SER A 66 7.68 5.39 -13.76
C SER A 66 8.83 5.87 -12.87
N LEU A 67 8.52 6.44 -11.68
CA LEU A 67 9.52 6.82 -10.68
C LEU A 67 10.25 5.59 -10.16
N VAL A 68 9.51 4.52 -9.82
CA VAL A 68 10.12 3.25 -9.40
C VAL A 68 11.06 2.73 -10.48
N ASN A 69 10.63 2.69 -11.74
CA ASN A 69 11.47 2.27 -12.85
C ASN A 69 12.74 3.15 -12.96
N ASN A 70 12.59 4.46 -12.80
CA ASN A 70 13.71 5.41 -12.85
C ASN A 70 14.75 5.17 -11.75
N TYR A 71 14.33 4.80 -10.55
CA TYR A 71 15.24 4.61 -9.41
C TYR A 71 15.71 3.16 -9.21
N LEU A 72 15.19 2.18 -9.95
CA LEU A 72 15.73 0.84 -9.94
C LEU A 72 17.08 0.75 -10.67
N ASP A 73 18.00 -0.05 -10.16
CA ASP A 73 19.20 -0.48 -10.90
C ASP A 73 18.78 -1.24 -12.16
N PRO A 74 19.68 -1.34 -13.18
CA PRO A 74 19.43 -2.19 -14.35
C PRO A 74 19.09 -3.63 -13.92
N GLY A 75 17.88 -4.09 -14.31
CA GLY A 75 17.36 -5.40 -13.89
C GLY A 75 16.87 -5.48 -12.44
N GLY A 76 16.76 -4.37 -11.74
CA GLY A 76 16.25 -4.28 -10.37
C GLY A 76 14.80 -4.73 -10.24
N ILE A 77 14.39 -5.09 -9.03
CA ILE A 77 13.08 -5.72 -8.75
C ILE A 77 12.16 -4.75 -8.02
N PHE A 78 10.93 -4.66 -8.49
CA PHE A 78 9.81 -4.04 -7.81
C PHE A 78 8.85 -5.10 -7.29
N LEU A 79 8.63 -5.13 -5.98
CA LEU A 79 7.68 -6.01 -5.32
C LEU A 79 6.63 -5.15 -4.61
N PHE A 80 5.36 -5.38 -4.91
CA PHE A 80 4.27 -4.64 -4.26
C PHE A 80 3.01 -5.48 -4.13
N ASP A 81 2.14 -5.07 -3.21
CA ASP A 81 0.81 -5.64 -3.08
C ASP A 81 -0.27 -4.60 -3.32
N PHE A 82 -1.45 -5.09 -3.63
CA PHE A 82 -2.66 -4.29 -3.73
C PHE A 82 -3.89 -5.13 -3.42
N ASN A 83 -4.92 -4.48 -2.90
CA ASN A 83 -6.26 -5.03 -2.77
C ASN A 83 -6.97 -4.96 -4.11
N THR A 84 -7.62 -6.04 -4.48
CA THR A 84 -8.33 -6.15 -5.75
C THR A 84 -9.69 -5.44 -5.72
N GLU A 85 -10.22 -5.11 -6.90
CA GLU A 85 -11.59 -4.66 -7.05
C GLU A 85 -12.58 -5.69 -6.48
N HIS A 86 -12.34 -6.99 -6.72
CA HIS A 86 -13.13 -8.08 -6.15
C HIS A 86 -13.22 -7.99 -4.62
N LYS A 87 -12.12 -7.72 -3.93
CA LYS A 87 -12.14 -7.55 -2.47
C LYS A 87 -13.08 -6.44 -2.04
N TYR A 88 -12.98 -5.26 -2.64
CA TYR A 88 -13.80 -4.12 -2.21
C TYR A 88 -15.26 -4.28 -2.59
N ARG A 89 -15.56 -4.76 -3.80
CA ARG A 89 -16.93 -4.91 -4.29
C ARG A 89 -17.64 -6.11 -3.66
N ASP A 90 -17.02 -7.29 -3.69
CA ASP A 90 -17.70 -8.56 -3.45
C ASP A 90 -17.48 -9.11 -2.03
N VAL A 91 -16.37 -8.78 -1.38
CA VAL A 91 -16.02 -9.31 -0.06
C VAL A 91 -16.29 -8.29 1.05
N VAL A 92 -15.76 -7.08 0.90
CA VAL A 92 -15.94 -6.01 1.90
C VAL A 92 -17.28 -5.30 1.68
N GLY A 93 -17.55 -4.83 0.45
CA GLY A 93 -18.81 -4.17 0.08
C GLY A 93 -19.22 -3.06 1.06
N GLU A 94 -20.51 -2.99 1.33
CA GLU A 94 -21.10 -2.10 2.36
C GLU A 94 -21.10 -2.79 3.73
N SER A 95 -19.93 -3.09 4.27
CA SER A 95 -19.83 -3.79 5.54
C SER A 95 -19.41 -2.89 6.71
N VAL A 96 -19.80 -3.30 7.90
CA VAL A 96 -19.30 -2.74 9.16
C VAL A 96 -18.49 -3.81 9.86
N ILE A 97 -17.20 -3.54 10.05
CA ILE A 97 -16.29 -4.41 10.80
C ILE A 97 -16.05 -3.73 12.13
N ALA A 98 -16.30 -4.45 13.24
CA ALA A 98 -16.06 -3.93 14.57
C ALA A 98 -15.29 -4.97 15.39
N GLU A 99 -14.36 -4.49 16.18
CA GLU A 99 -13.61 -5.30 17.14
C GLU A 99 -13.54 -4.57 18.47
N ASP A 100 -13.79 -5.31 19.54
CA ASP A 100 -13.76 -4.81 20.90
C ASP A 100 -12.72 -5.58 21.69
N ARG A 101 -11.71 -4.87 22.21
CA ARG A 101 -10.65 -5.38 23.07
C ARG A 101 -10.60 -4.57 24.35
N ASP A 102 -9.87 -5.04 25.35
CA ASP A 102 -9.81 -4.42 26.68
C ASP A 102 -9.33 -2.95 26.64
N ASP A 103 -8.34 -2.64 25.83
CA ASP A 103 -7.66 -1.34 25.75
C ASP A 103 -7.93 -0.55 24.47
N VAL A 104 -8.48 -1.20 23.43
CA VAL A 104 -8.78 -0.59 22.15
C VAL A 104 -9.96 -1.26 21.47
N SER A 105 -10.87 -0.45 20.95
CA SER A 105 -11.97 -0.91 20.10
C SER A 105 -12.01 -0.10 18.82
N PHE A 106 -12.50 -0.67 17.74
CA PHE A 106 -12.72 0.09 16.53
C PHE A 106 -14.03 -0.28 15.82
N ILE A 107 -14.52 0.67 15.06
CA ILE A 107 -15.64 0.51 14.13
C ILE A 107 -15.13 0.99 12.78
N TRP A 108 -15.14 0.11 11.82
CA TRP A 108 -14.72 0.34 10.45
C TRP A 108 -15.93 0.16 9.53
N TYR A 109 -16.41 1.25 8.98
CA TYR A 109 -17.48 1.28 7.99
C TYR A 109 -16.90 1.38 6.59
N ASN A 110 -17.39 0.56 5.65
CA ASN A 110 -17.01 0.58 4.25
C ASN A 110 -18.20 0.96 3.39
N GLU A 111 -17.92 1.70 2.33
CA GLU A 111 -18.84 2.00 1.24
C GLU A 111 -18.08 1.90 -0.08
N TYR A 112 -18.54 1.05 -0.99
CA TYR A 112 -17.91 0.86 -2.29
C TYR A 112 -18.71 1.53 -3.40
N ASP A 113 -18.06 2.45 -4.13
CA ASP A 113 -18.59 3.09 -5.33
C ASP A 113 -18.21 2.27 -6.56
N GLU A 114 -19.21 1.64 -7.20
CA GLU A 114 -19.01 0.81 -8.39
C GLU A 114 -18.65 1.61 -9.65
N GLU A 115 -19.06 2.89 -9.75
CA GLU A 115 -18.78 3.73 -10.92
C GLU A 115 -17.34 4.21 -10.93
N GLU A 116 -16.83 4.63 -9.77
CA GLU A 116 -15.49 5.17 -9.60
C GLU A 116 -14.47 4.09 -9.21
N HIS A 117 -14.92 2.88 -8.85
CA HIS A 117 -14.10 1.78 -8.28
C HIS A 117 -13.39 2.17 -6.98
N LEU A 118 -14.01 3.04 -6.18
CA LEU A 118 -13.47 3.56 -4.93
C LEU A 118 -14.11 2.89 -3.72
N ASN A 119 -13.29 2.57 -2.74
CA ASN A 119 -13.74 2.13 -1.42
C ASN A 119 -13.49 3.24 -0.41
N TYR A 120 -14.57 3.76 0.15
CA TYR A 120 -14.55 4.76 1.21
C TYR A 120 -14.56 4.06 2.57
N ILE A 121 -13.70 4.49 3.46
CA ILE A 121 -13.53 3.90 4.79
C ILE A 121 -13.68 5.00 5.82
N ASP A 122 -14.70 4.86 6.70
CA ASP A 122 -14.81 5.64 7.92
C ASP A 122 -14.37 4.77 9.11
N LEU A 123 -13.22 5.09 9.68
CA LEU A 123 -12.65 4.39 10.81
C LEU A 123 -12.82 5.20 12.10
N SER A 124 -13.48 4.63 13.09
CA SER A 124 -13.51 5.15 14.46
C SER A 124 -12.74 4.24 15.37
N VAL A 125 -11.71 4.75 16.03
CA VAL A 125 -10.87 4.03 16.99
C VAL A 125 -11.08 4.62 18.37
N PHE A 126 -11.29 3.76 19.35
CA PHE A 126 -11.44 4.12 20.77
C PHE A 126 -10.27 3.52 21.53
N VAL A 127 -9.44 4.36 22.13
CA VAL A 127 -8.27 3.95 22.91
C VAL A 127 -8.47 4.29 24.36
N GLN A 128 -8.28 3.31 25.26
CA GLN A 128 -8.37 3.52 26.69
C GLN A 128 -7.25 4.45 27.16
N GLU A 129 -7.59 5.54 27.83
CA GLU A 129 -6.62 6.47 28.41
C GLU A 129 -6.42 6.23 29.90
N LYS A 130 -7.53 6.14 30.64
CA LYS A 130 -7.49 5.99 32.08
C LYS A 130 -8.81 5.41 32.60
N ASP A 131 -8.73 4.40 33.46
CA ASP A 131 -9.89 3.72 34.03
C ASP A 131 -10.86 3.26 32.91
N ASP A 132 -12.13 3.65 32.95
CA ASP A 132 -13.15 3.33 31.95
C ASP A 132 -13.33 4.44 30.90
N LEU A 133 -12.37 5.36 30.75
CA LEU A 133 -12.44 6.45 29.79
C LEU A 133 -11.68 6.12 28.52
N PHE A 134 -12.37 6.29 27.40
CA PHE A 134 -11.81 6.07 26.07
C PHE A 134 -11.75 7.40 25.29
N ARG A 135 -10.63 7.62 24.60
CA ARG A 135 -10.51 8.68 23.62
C ARG A 135 -10.88 8.14 22.25
N LYS A 136 -11.76 8.87 21.54
CA LYS A 136 -12.14 8.56 20.18
C LYS A 136 -11.24 9.28 19.18
N PHE A 137 -10.74 8.55 18.20
CA PHE A 137 -10.10 9.04 16.98
C PHE A 137 -10.96 8.68 15.78
N GLN A 138 -10.93 9.52 14.75
CA GLN A 138 -11.63 9.25 13.49
C GLN A 138 -10.68 9.51 12.33
N GLU A 139 -10.68 8.58 11.37
CA GLU A 139 -9.91 8.66 10.15
C GLU A 139 -10.82 8.31 8.97
N GLN A 140 -10.55 8.94 7.84
CA GLN A 140 -11.22 8.64 6.58
C GLN A 140 -10.16 8.24 5.56
N HIS A 141 -10.40 7.12 4.87
CA HIS A 141 -9.52 6.66 3.83
C HIS A 141 -10.32 6.46 2.55
N VAL A 142 -9.68 6.71 1.42
CA VAL A 142 -10.21 6.41 0.10
C VAL A 142 -9.18 5.54 -0.61
N GLN A 143 -9.61 4.38 -1.06
CA GLN A 143 -8.74 3.43 -1.74
C GLN A 143 -9.40 2.99 -3.05
N LYS A 144 -8.61 2.82 -4.11
CA LYS A 144 -9.09 2.31 -5.40
C LYS A 144 -8.85 0.81 -5.51
N GLY A 145 -9.88 0.08 -5.91
CA GLY A 145 -9.75 -1.32 -6.33
C GLY A 145 -9.12 -1.42 -7.71
N TYR A 146 -8.11 -2.28 -7.87
CA TYR A 146 -7.48 -2.52 -9.16
C TYR A 146 -7.65 -3.97 -9.59
N THR A 147 -7.76 -4.18 -10.91
CA THR A 147 -7.63 -5.51 -11.51
C THR A 147 -6.16 -5.81 -11.83
N LEU A 148 -5.76 -7.09 -11.78
CA LEU A 148 -4.40 -7.48 -12.17
C LEU A 148 -4.10 -7.10 -13.62
N GLU A 149 -5.08 -7.19 -14.51
CA GLU A 149 -4.92 -6.79 -15.90
C GLU A 149 -4.54 -5.31 -16.02
N ARG A 150 -5.25 -4.44 -15.28
CA ARG A 150 -4.97 -2.99 -15.30
C ARG A 150 -3.59 -2.68 -14.73
N ILE A 151 -3.21 -3.31 -13.64
CA ILE A 151 -1.86 -3.18 -13.06
C ILE A 151 -0.79 -3.60 -14.09
N CYS A 152 -0.97 -4.69 -14.81
CA CYS A 152 -0.03 -5.12 -15.85
C CYS A 152 0.10 -4.09 -17.00
N GLN A 153 -1.01 -3.45 -17.39
CA GLN A 153 -0.99 -2.40 -18.42
C GLN A 153 -0.19 -1.17 -17.94
N LEU A 154 -0.41 -0.75 -16.69
CA LEU A 154 0.31 0.39 -16.08
C LEU A 154 1.81 0.09 -15.92
N LEU A 155 2.18 -1.10 -15.45
CA LEU A 155 3.59 -1.54 -15.37
C LEU A 155 4.26 -1.47 -16.75
N LYS A 156 3.60 -2.00 -17.78
CA LYS A 156 4.11 -1.93 -19.15
C LYS A 156 4.26 -0.49 -19.64
N GLY A 157 3.29 0.38 -19.33
CA GLY A 157 3.34 1.81 -19.67
C GLY A 157 4.52 2.52 -19.02
N ALA A 158 4.88 2.12 -17.78
CA ALA A 158 6.02 2.64 -17.03
C ALA A 158 7.37 2.00 -17.40
N GLY A 159 7.42 1.06 -18.36
CA GLY A 159 8.66 0.38 -18.76
C GLY A 159 9.10 -0.75 -17.80
N LEU A 160 8.21 -1.23 -16.94
CA LEU A 160 8.47 -2.35 -16.06
C LEU A 160 7.96 -3.66 -16.68
N LEU A 161 8.77 -4.71 -16.56
CA LEU A 161 8.41 -6.06 -17.01
C LEU A 161 7.69 -6.80 -15.88
N PHE A 162 6.42 -7.12 -16.08
CA PHE A 162 5.70 -8.03 -15.20
C PHE A 162 6.38 -9.42 -15.19
N LEU A 163 6.65 -9.96 -14.02
CA LEU A 163 7.24 -11.29 -13.85
C LEU A 163 6.22 -12.31 -13.36
N LYS A 164 5.54 -12.00 -12.26
CA LYS A 164 4.60 -12.93 -11.61
C LYS A 164 3.65 -12.21 -10.66
N ALA A 165 2.48 -12.81 -10.44
CA ALA A 165 1.53 -12.40 -9.42
C ALA A 165 1.16 -13.60 -8.53
N TYR A 166 1.00 -13.33 -7.23
CA TYR A 166 0.70 -14.31 -6.21
C TYR A 166 -0.58 -13.93 -5.46
N ASP A 167 -1.29 -14.96 -4.98
CA ASP A 167 -2.49 -14.81 -4.16
C ASP A 167 -2.10 -14.40 -2.73
N GLY A 168 -2.30 -13.13 -2.39
CA GLY A 168 -1.86 -12.57 -1.13
C GLY A 168 -0.38 -12.82 -0.84
N TYR A 169 -0.04 -13.02 0.41
CA TYR A 169 1.33 -13.32 0.84
C TYR A 169 1.65 -14.82 0.80
N THR A 170 1.11 -15.52 -0.20
CA THR A 170 1.39 -16.93 -0.44
C THR A 170 2.35 -17.11 -1.63
N MET A 171 2.70 -18.36 -1.95
CA MET A 171 3.44 -18.69 -3.18
C MET A 171 2.52 -19.22 -4.29
N GLU A 172 1.21 -19.26 -4.03
CA GLU A 172 0.23 -19.69 -5.01
C GLU A 172 0.00 -18.59 -6.06
N PRO A 173 -0.27 -18.94 -7.32
CA PRO A 173 -0.59 -17.95 -8.35
C PRO A 173 -1.85 -17.16 -8.01
N ALA A 174 -1.86 -15.87 -8.37
CA ALA A 174 -3.06 -15.05 -8.28
C ALA A 174 -4.20 -15.63 -9.12
N ARG A 175 -5.43 -15.50 -8.61
CA ARG A 175 -6.69 -15.98 -9.21
C ARG A 175 -7.65 -14.80 -9.37
N GLU A 176 -8.74 -15.03 -10.10
CA GLU A 176 -9.79 -14.02 -10.31
C GLU A 176 -10.48 -13.59 -8.99
N ASP A 177 -10.55 -14.51 -8.02
CA ASP A 177 -11.14 -14.31 -6.70
C ASP A 177 -10.11 -13.94 -5.61
N SER A 178 -8.86 -13.65 -5.97
CA SER A 178 -7.85 -13.19 -5.01
C SER A 178 -8.25 -11.83 -4.46
N GLU A 179 -8.34 -11.72 -3.14
CA GLU A 179 -8.66 -10.46 -2.45
C GLU A 179 -7.48 -9.48 -2.44
N ARG A 180 -6.28 -10.01 -2.35
CA ARG A 180 -5.01 -9.28 -2.37
C ARG A 180 -4.07 -9.98 -3.34
N ILE A 181 -3.36 -9.20 -4.13
CA ILE A 181 -2.38 -9.73 -5.07
C ILE A 181 -1.02 -9.10 -4.76
N VAL A 182 0.02 -9.95 -4.67
CA VAL A 182 1.42 -9.51 -4.64
C VAL A 182 2.00 -9.66 -6.03
N VAL A 183 2.57 -8.57 -6.55
CA VAL A 183 3.18 -8.52 -7.88
C VAL A 183 4.69 -8.36 -7.78
N ALA A 184 5.39 -9.15 -8.58
CA ALA A 184 6.82 -8.98 -8.87
C ALA A 184 6.97 -8.44 -10.28
N ALA A 185 7.68 -7.31 -10.41
CA ALA A 185 8.05 -6.70 -11.68
C ALA A 185 9.56 -6.41 -11.72
N ARG A 186 10.09 -6.18 -12.88
CA ARG A 186 11.52 -5.93 -13.09
C ARG A 186 11.75 -4.74 -14.02
N GLU A 187 12.74 -3.93 -13.68
CA GLU A 187 13.26 -2.92 -14.59
C GLU A 187 13.78 -3.56 -15.89
N GLN A 188 13.51 -2.94 -17.02
CA GLN A 188 14.05 -3.32 -18.32
C GLN A 188 14.36 -2.08 -19.16
N GLY A 189 15.53 -2.08 -19.79
CA GLY A 189 15.88 -1.08 -20.81
C GLY A 189 16.80 0.05 -20.37
N LYS A 190 17.45 -0.08 -19.20
CA LYS A 190 18.60 0.76 -18.85
C LYS A 190 19.91 0.16 -19.29
#